data_3cf42c74881d7b90fb4de66e72d7ea31
#
_entry.id   3cf42c74881d7b90fb4de66e72d7ea31
#
_cell.length_a   1.000
_cell.length_b   1.000
_cell.length_c   1.000
_cell.angle_alpha   90.00
_cell.angle_beta   90.00
_cell.angle_gamma   90.00
#
_symmetry.space_group_name_H-M   'P 1'
#
loop_
_entity.id
_entity.type
_entity.pdbx_description
1 polymer ?
#
loop_
_entity_poly.entity_id
_entity_poly.type
_entity_poly.pdbx_seq_one_letter_code
_entity_poly.pdbx_strand_id
1 'polypeptide(L)'
;KFLDKTFDVNDNNATPSHTDYDGVDRVPTKTPVLLGHHFSSIAGAGPIVGPIIAGIAFGWLPALLWIVLGSIFVGGVHDYSSLMASIRHKAKSVAEIARQHMSPLSYKLFLVFIWLALVYILIVFVDLTATGFSGSPEVATSSIFFILLALVFGVVVNRMGVSFKAASFVFVPLVFAGVALGHQLPFTAEWMPVLINDNLTRTWTIILLVYCLIASVSPVWALLQPRDYLSSFLLYGSLLGAFIGIIIGGFELTYPAFTVWSDIDKGTLFPILFITIACGACSGFHSIVASGTTSKQLDKETDARRIGYGAMLIEGLVAVIALFTVVIMASNASILKEDPLAIYGNGIGNFMATFGLPYEWGRSFGILAVSTFLLTTLDTSTRLGRYVFEEFFNMKEKNTRFLSTLATLTLPVVFTFITLKDAVGNPLPAWKAIWPIFGATNQLLAGLALLVVFVYLKKKSKKSMFVVLPMLFMLIMTIWALIQLIYQQGFTTLGIISAFLLILALILIVEAARSIFFSKDKILTNA
;
A
#
# COMPACT_ATOMS: atom_id res chain seq x y z
N LYS A 1 -8.53 -6.81 -23.14
CA LYS A 1 -8.73 -6.57 -24.60
C LYS A 1 -9.30 -5.19 -24.91
N PHE A 2 -10.37 -4.71 -24.20
CA PHE A 2 -10.91 -3.36 -24.43
C PHE A 2 -9.89 -2.28 -24.01
N LEU A 3 -9.33 -2.39 -22.81
CA LEU A 3 -8.30 -1.48 -22.29
C LEU A 3 -7.05 -1.47 -23.20
N ASP A 4 -6.58 -2.65 -23.61
CA ASP A 4 -5.40 -2.78 -24.50
C ASP A 4 -5.62 -2.02 -25.83
N LYS A 5 -6.82 -2.11 -26.41
CA LYS A 5 -7.19 -1.37 -27.62
C LYS A 5 -7.21 0.15 -27.39
N THR A 6 -7.65 0.60 -26.21
CA THR A 6 -7.73 2.04 -25.92
C THR A 6 -6.34 2.67 -25.80
N PHE A 7 -5.38 1.93 -25.24
CA PHE A 7 -3.99 2.38 -25.10
C PHE A 7 -3.09 1.98 -26.28
N ASP A 8 -3.63 1.40 -27.35
CA ASP A 8 -2.89 0.93 -28.53
C ASP A 8 -1.71 0.01 -28.14
N VAL A 9 -1.98 -0.95 -27.26
CA VAL A 9 -0.96 -1.88 -26.75
C VAL A 9 -0.44 -2.76 -27.88
N ASN A 10 0.88 -2.74 -28.07
CA ASN A 10 1.58 -3.51 -29.10
C ASN A 10 3.00 -3.84 -28.62
N ASP A 11 3.39 -5.11 -28.66
CA ASP A 11 4.72 -5.53 -28.23
C ASP A 11 5.86 -5.12 -29.19
N ASN A 12 5.52 -4.60 -30.37
CA ASN A 12 6.51 -3.96 -31.25
C ASN A 12 6.93 -2.57 -30.74
N ASN A 13 6.18 -1.97 -29.81
CA ASN A 13 6.57 -0.74 -29.15
C ASN A 13 7.62 -1.07 -28.08
N ALA A 14 8.82 -0.54 -28.23
CA ALA A 14 9.85 -0.65 -27.19
C ALA A 14 9.40 0.10 -25.93
N THR A 15 9.42 -0.59 -24.80
CA THR A 15 9.08 0.00 -23.49
C THR A 15 10.22 0.86 -22.96
N PRO A 16 9.96 1.76 -21.98
CA PRO A 16 11.00 2.60 -21.38
C PRO A 16 12.15 1.81 -20.73
N SER A 17 11.94 0.55 -20.35
CA SER A 17 13.00 -0.32 -19.85
C SER A 17 14.07 -0.63 -20.90
N HIS A 18 13.71 -0.58 -22.18
CA HIS A 18 14.63 -0.77 -23.32
C HIS A 18 15.12 0.56 -23.89
N THR A 19 14.21 1.56 -24.10
CA THR A 19 14.58 2.82 -24.75
C THR A 19 15.45 3.74 -23.89
N ASP A 20 15.25 3.68 -22.58
CA ASP A 20 15.94 4.52 -21.60
C ASP A 20 16.71 3.66 -20.59
N TYR A 21 17.24 2.50 -21.02
CA TYR A 21 17.99 1.57 -20.17
C TYR A 21 19.15 2.25 -19.45
N ASP A 22 19.20 2.12 -18.11
CA ASP A 22 20.24 2.70 -17.26
C ASP A 22 21.02 1.67 -16.42
N GLY A 23 20.61 0.40 -16.48
CA GLY A 23 21.21 -0.71 -15.72
C GLY A 23 20.95 -0.68 -14.20
N VAL A 24 20.16 0.26 -13.71
CA VAL A 24 19.88 0.44 -12.28
C VAL A 24 18.39 0.40 -11.96
N ASP A 25 17.62 1.34 -12.51
CA ASP A 25 16.17 1.47 -12.29
C ASP A 25 15.37 1.04 -13.53
N ARG A 26 15.92 1.26 -14.71
CA ARG A 26 15.29 0.94 -16.00
C ARG A 26 15.94 -0.29 -16.61
N VAL A 27 15.42 -1.45 -16.20
CA VAL A 27 15.94 -2.77 -16.57
C VAL A 27 14.77 -3.66 -16.98
N PRO A 28 14.76 -4.25 -18.20
CA PRO A 28 13.68 -5.16 -18.61
C PRO A 28 13.61 -6.36 -17.68
N THR A 29 12.46 -6.57 -17.07
CA THR A 29 12.25 -7.61 -16.07
C THR A 29 11.20 -8.60 -16.53
N LYS A 30 11.46 -9.90 -16.36
CA LYS A 30 10.51 -10.97 -16.73
C LYS A 30 9.19 -10.80 -15.98
N THR A 31 8.08 -11.03 -16.67
CA THR A 31 6.71 -10.85 -16.15
C THR A 31 6.45 -11.44 -14.76
N PRO A 32 6.83 -12.71 -14.44
CA PRO A 32 6.57 -13.28 -13.11
C PRO A 32 7.35 -12.57 -12.00
N VAL A 33 8.58 -12.12 -12.29
CA VAL A 33 9.41 -11.39 -11.33
C VAL A 33 8.85 -10.00 -11.10
N LEU A 34 8.48 -9.30 -12.18
CA LEU A 34 7.91 -7.96 -12.09
C LEU A 34 6.52 -7.98 -11.45
N LEU A 35 5.70 -9.01 -11.72
CA LEU A 35 4.42 -9.19 -11.03
C LEU A 35 4.63 -9.37 -9.52
N GLY A 36 5.57 -10.22 -9.11
CA GLY A 36 5.91 -10.41 -7.69
C GLY A 36 6.40 -9.12 -7.03
N HIS A 37 7.31 -8.39 -7.68
CA HIS A 37 7.80 -7.11 -7.19
C HIS A 37 6.69 -6.05 -7.09
N HIS A 38 5.88 -5.89 -8.14
CA HIS A 38 4.76 -4.94 -8.14
C HIS A 38 3.75 -5.29 -7.06
N PHE A 39 3.34 -6.57 -6.99
CA PHE A 39 2.38 -7.05 -6.00
C PHE A 39 2.89 -6.87 -4.56
N SER A 40 4.14 -7.24 -4.26
CA SER A 40 4.72 -7.02 -2.93
C SER A 40 4.82 -5.55 -2.55
N SER A 41 4.98 -4.66 -3.54
CA SER A 41 5.06 -3.21 -3.31
C SER A 41 3.69 -2.58 -3.04
N ILE A 42 2.61 -3.07 -3.65
CA ILE A 42 1.26 -2.53 -3.50
C ILE A 42 0.51 -3.17 -2.32
N ALA A 43 0.67 -4.46 -2.09
CA ALA A 43 -0.02 -5.24 -1.06
C ALA A 43 0.55 -4.97 0.35
N GLY A 44 0.40 -3.75 0.86
CA GLY A 44 0.73 -3.41 2.25
C GLY A 44 -0.30 -3.94 3.25
N ALA A 45 -0.41 -3.30 4.43
CA ALA A 45 -1.44 -3.64 5.42
C ALA A 45 -2.86 -3.25 4.98
N GLY A 46 -2.99 -2.34 4.03
CA GLY A 46 -4.29 -1.79 3.61
C GLY A 46 -5.34 -2.84 3.22
N PRO A 47 -5.02 -3.82 2.35
CA PRO A 47 -5.96 -4.88 1.95
C PRO A 47 -6.29 -5.88 3.06
N ILE A 48 -5.64 -5.79 4.21
CA ILE A 48 -5.92 -6.64 5.38
C ILE A 48 -6.68 -5.85 6.44
N VAL A 49 -6.13 -4.74 6.88
CA VAL A 49 -6.68 -3.91 7.97
C VAL A 49 -8.02 -3.29 7.59
N GLY A 50 -8.13 -2.75 6.36
CA GLY A 50 -9.36 -2.10 5.88
C GLY A 50 -10.58 -3.03 5.87
N PRO A 51 -10.51 -4.21 5.24
CA PRO A 51 -11.59 -5.19 5.23
C PRO A 51 -11.99 -5.69 6.63
N ILE A 52 -11.03 -5.88 7.53
CA ILE A 52 -11.30 -6.28 8.93
C ILE A 52 -12.09 -5.19 9.64
N ILE A 53 -11.61 -3.93 9.62
CA ILE A 53 -12.29 -2.80 10.26
C ILE A 53 -13.70 -2.60 9.68
N ALA A 54 -13.82 -2.61 8.35
CA ALA A 54 -15.10 -2.41 7.68
C ALA A 54 -16.09 -3.58 7.92
N GLY A 55 -15.58 -4.81 7.93
CA GLY A 55 -16.37 -6.00 8.25
C GLY A 55 -16.95 -5.94 9.66
N ILE A 56 -16.13 -5.55 10.65
CA ILE A 56 -16.56 -5.35 12.03
C ILE A 56 -17.55 -4.19 12.16
N ALA A 57 -17.34 -3.11 11.39
CA ALA A 57 -18.18 -1.91 11.49
C ALA A 57 -19.54 -2.10 10.84
N PHE A 58 -19.59 -2.56 9.60
CA PHE A 58 -20.79 -2.54 8.74
C PHE A 58 -21.34 -3.93 8.38
N GLY A 59 -20.65 -5.00 8.77
CA GLY A 59 -20.94 -6.36 8.37
C GLY A 59 -20.16 -6.79 7.14
N TRP A 60 -20.09 -8.12 6.92
CA TRP A 60 -19.24 -8.67 5.88
C TRP A 60 -19.78 -8.46 4.45
N LEU A 61 -21.09 -8.37 4.25
CA LEU A 61 -21.69 -8.27 2.91
C LEU A 61 -21.38 -6.95 2.21
N PRO A 62 -21.59 -5.76 2.80
CA PRO A 62 -21.18 -4.49 2.18
C PRO A 62 -19.68 -4.43 1.91
N ALA A 63 -18.85 -4.93 2.84
CA ALA A 63 -17.41 -4.99 2.68
C ALA A 63 -17.00 -5.89 1.50
N LEU A 64 -17.56 -7.10 1.41
CA LEU A 64 -17.31 -8.04 0.32
C LEU A 64 -17.71 -7.46 -1.05
N LEU A 65 -18.91 -6.87 -1.12
CA LEU A 65 -19.39 -6.25 -2.36
C LEU A 65 -18.44 -5.14 -2.84
N TRP A 66 -18.00 -4.27 -1.93
CA TRP A 66 -17.05 -3.22 -2.31
C TRP A 66 -15.67 -3.77 -2.70
N ILE A 67 -15.14 -4.76 -1.98
CA ILE A 67 -13.87 -5.39 -2.35
C ILE A 67 -13.95 -5.98 -3.77
N VAL A 68 -14.97 -6.79 -4.06
CA VAL A 68 -15.09 -7.50 -5.35
C VAL A 68 -15.37 -6.52 -6.49
N LEU A 69 -16.40 -5.68 -6.35
CA LEU A 69 -16.76 -4.73 -7.41
C LEU A 69 -15.69 -3.64 -7.58
N GLY A 70 -15.13 -3.16 -6.47
CA GLY A 70 -14.10 -2.15 -6.46
C GLY A 70 -12.81 -2.64 -7.11
N SER A 71 -12.30 -3.81 -6.74
CA SER A 71 -11.06 -4.35 -7.32
C SER A 71 -11.19 -4.64 -8.82
N ILE A 72 -12.35 -5.12 -9.29
CA ILE A 72 -12.57 -5.44 -10.71
C ILE A 72 -12.81 -4.17 -11.54
N PHE A 73 -13.76 -3.31 -11.14
CA PHE A 73 -14.23 -2.22 -11.99
C PHE A 73 -13.57 -0.87 -11.74
N VAL A 74 -12.93 -0.70 -10.58
CA VAL A 74 -12.29 0.56 -10.19
C VAL A 74 -10.77 0.38 -10.06
N GLY A 75 -10.30 -0.46 -9.15
CA GLY A 75 -8.88 -0.63 -8.85
C GLY A 75 -8.08 -1.20 -10.02
N GLY A 76 -8.54 -2.30 -10.62
CA GLY A 76 -7.86 -2.89 -11.79
C GLY A 76 -7.81 -1.93 -12.98
N VAL A 77 -8.86 -1.15 -13.20
CA VAL A 77 -8.88 -0.09 -14.23
C VAL A 77 -7.90 1.03 -13.87
N HIS A 78 -7.88 1.47 -12.62
CA HIS A 78 -6.98 2.48 -12.12
C HIS A 78 -5.50 2.08 -12.29
N ASP A 79 -5.12 0.90 -11.82
CA ASP A 79 -3.74 0.43 -11.81
C ASP A 79 -3.22 0.21 -13.23
N TYR A 80 -4.00 -0.48 -14.07
CA TYR A 80 -3.67 -0.67 -15.48
C TYR A 80 -3.52 0.67 -16.22
N SER A 81 -4.48 1.59 -16.02
CA SER A 81 -4.49 2.87 -16.75
C SER A 81 -3.34 3.77 -16.30
N SER A 82 -3.02 3.78 -15.01
CA SER A 82 -1.88 4.52 -14.45
C SER A 82 -0.54 3.99 -14.98
N LEU A 83 -0.39 2.65 -15.03
CA LEU A 83 0.79 2.00 -15.59
C LEU A 83 0.96 2.35 -17.08
N MET A 84 -0.10 2.18 -17.88
CA MET A 84 -0.05 2.47 -19.31
C MET A 84 0.17 3.96 -19.60
N ALA A 85 -0.45 4.85 -18.83
CA ALA A 85 -0.20 6.29 -18.97
C ALA A 85 1.28 6.61 -18.71
N SER A 86 1.90 6.01 -17.69
CA SER A 86 3.32 6.18 -17.40
C SER A 86 4.21 5.66 -18.54
N ILE A 87 3.92 4.48 -19.07
CA ILE A 87 4.66 3.89 -20.21
C ILE A 87 4.60 4.83 -21.42
N ARG A 88 3.42 5.39 -21.75
CA ARG A 88 3.24 6.35 -22.86
C ARG A 88 3.97 7.68 -22.64
N HIS A 89 4.41 7.94 -21.41
CA HIS A 89 5.16 9.15 -21.03
C HIS A 89 6.60 8.82 -20.59
N LYS A 90 7.23 7.77 -21.16
CA LYS A 90 8.63 7.39 -20.90
C LYS A 90 8.89 7.07 -19.42
N ALA A 91 7.98 6.31 -18.80
CA ALA A 91 8.01 5.93 -17.38
C ALA A 91 8.10 7.14 -16.42
N LYS A 92 7.41 8.24 -16.74
CA LYS A 92 7.31 9.40 -15.85
C LYS A 92 6.22 9.22 -14.79
N SER A 93 6.38 9.93 -13.68
CA SER A 93 5.43 9.93 -12.56
C SER A 93 4.07 10.53 -12.96
N VAL A 94 3.01 10.16 -12.21
CA VAL A 94 1.67 10.75 -12.41
C VAL A 94 1.71 12.28 -12.28
N ALA A 95 2.54 12.82 -11.37
CA ALA A 95 2.73 14.26 -11.23
C ALA A 95 3.30 14.90 -12.51
N GLU A 96 4.33 14.29 -13.11
CA GLU A 96 4.92 14.79 -14.36
C GLU A 96 3.95 14.68 -15.54
N ILE A 97 3.10 13.63 -15.58
CA ILE A 97 2.03 13.52 -16.58
C ILE A 97 1.01 14.65 -16.39
N ALA A 98 0.66 14.98 -15.15
CA ALA A 98 -0.19 16.12 -14.84
C ALA A 98 0.43 17.44 -15.32
N ARG A 99 1.75 17.64 -15.14
CA ARG A 99 2.47 18.80 -15.66
C ARG A 99 2.32 18.95 -17.16
N GLN A 100 2.45 17.86 -17.92
CA GLN A 100 2.39 17.87 -19.38
C GLN A 100 0.97 18.12 -19.92
N HIS A 101 -0.04 17.64 -19.22
CA HIS A 101 -1.42 17.68 -19.69
C HIS A 101 -2.31 18.71 -18.99
N MET A 102 -1.91 19.22 -17.82
CA MET A 102 -2.69 20.20 -17.05
C MET A 102 -1.91 21.51 -16.92
N SER A 103 -1.20 21.72 -15.79
CA SER A 103 -0.44 22.95 -15.56
C SER A 103 0.79 22.71 -14.67
N PRO A 104 1.78 23.64 -14.66
CA PRO A 104 2.88 23.61 -13.69
C PRO A 104 2.42 23.69 -12.22
N LEU A 105 1.29 24.36 -11.98
CA LEU A 105 0.69 24.41 -10.64
C LEU A 105 0.19 23.03 -10.23
N SER A 106 -0.52 22.31 -11.11
CA SER A 106 -0.98 20.95 -10.86
C SER A 106 0.18 20.01 -10.49
N TYR A 107 1.32 20.13 -11.17
CA TYR A 107 2.52 19.37 -10.85
C TYR A 107 2.98 19.57 -9.41
N LYS A 108 3.14 20.82 -8.97
CA LYS A 108 3.57 21.12 -7.60
C LYS A 108 2.55 20.62 -6.55
N LEU A 109 1.27 20.84 -6.82
CA LEU A 109 0.20 20.39 -5.93
C LEU A 109 0.15 18.86 -5.83
N PHE A 110 0.36 18.14 -6.95
CA PHE A 110 0.46 16.69 -6.94
C PHE A 110 1.68 16.21 -6.13
N LEU A 111 2.84 16.84 -6.27
CA LEU A 111 4.02 16.46 -5.48
C LEU A 111 3.78 16.63 -3.98
N VAL A 112 3.19 17.76 -3.55
CA VAL A 112 2.81 17.99 -2.16
C VAL A 112 1.82 16.92 -1.69
N PHE A 113 0.80 16.63 -2.50
CA PHE A 113 -0.23 15.65 -2.16
C PHE A 113 0.35 14.24 -2.02
N ILE A 114 1.18 13.82 -2.98
CA ILE A 114 1.84 12.50 -2.95
C ILE A 114 2.77 12.41 -1.73
N TRP A 115 3.54 13.45 -1.44
CA TRP A 115 4.43 13.45 -0.29
C TRP A 115 3.67 13.30 1.03
N LEU A 116 2.57 14.05 1.21
CA LEU A 116 1.71 13.92 2.39
C LEU A 116 1.08 12.52 2.49
N ALA A 117 0.60 11.96 1.37
CA ALA A 117 0.06 10.60 1.36
C ALA A 117 1.10 9.57 1.83
N LEU A 118 2.35 9.70 1.36
CA LEU A 118 3.45 8.82 1.76
C LEU A 118 3.81 9.00 3.25
N VAL A 119 3.77 10.23 3.78
CA VAL A 119 3.99 10.50 5.20
C VAL A 119 2.90 9.83 6.05
N TYR A 120 1.63 9.89 5.65
CA TYR A 120 0.55 9.20 6.39
C TYR A 120 0.70 7.67 6.34
N ILE A 121 1.11 7.12 5.20
CA ILE A 121 1.46 5.69 5.09
C ILE A 121 2.55 5.34 6.11
N LEU A 122 3.60 6.14 6.20
CA LEU A 122 4.71 5.92 7.13
C LEU A 122 4.24 5.95 8.58
N ILE A 123 3.45 6.96 8.99
CA ILE A 123 2.94 7.08 10.35
C ILE A 123 2.09 5.85 10.72
N VAL A 124 1.13 5.50 9.87
CA VAL A 124 0.20 4.40 10.13
C VAL A 124 0.92 3.05 10.17
N PHE A 125 1.79 2.78 9.19
CA PHE A 125 2.39 1.45 9.05
C PHE A 125 3.56 1.23 10.00
N VAL A 126 4.30 2.27 10.38
CA VAL A 126 5.31 2.16 11.45
C VAL A 126 4.64 1.81 12.78
N ASP A 127 3.56 2.55 13.14
CA ASP A 127 2.85 2.33 14.40
C ASP A 127 2.16 0.95 14.44
N LEU A 128 1.55 0.54 13.32
CA LEU A 128 0.91 -0.77 13.20
C LEU A 128 1.93 -1.92 13.29
N THR A 129 3.10 -1.78 12.65
CA THR A 129 4.19 -2.76 12.73
C THR A 129 4.76 -2.84 14.15
N ALA A 130 4.97 -1.69 14.79
CA ALA A 130 5.45 -1.61 16.17
C ALA A 130 4.47 -2.23 17.16
N THR A 131 3.16 -2.00 16.97
CA THR A 131 2.11 -2.66 17.77
C THR A 131 2.12 -4.17 17.57
N GLY A 132 2.23 -4.64 16.33
CA GLY A 132 2.33 -6.07 16.03
C GLY A 132 3.57 -6.73 16.65
N PHE A 133 4.73 -6.08 16.62
CA PHE A 133 5.97 -6.59 17.24
C PHE A 133 5.90 -6.59 18.77
N SER A 134 5.22 -5.61 19.35
CA SER A 134 5.01 -5.54 20.79
C SER A 134 4.05 -6.62 21.29
N GLY A 135 3.02 -6.92 20.51
CA GLY A 135 2.00 -7.94 20.83
C GLY A 135 2.41 -9.37 20.45
N SER A 136 3.42 -9.55 19.60
CA SER A 136 3.88 -10.85 19.10
C SER A 136 5.41 -10.89 19.00
N PRO A 137 6.13 -11.07 20.13
CA PRO A 137 7.60 -11.07 20.19
C PRO A 137 8.26 -12.09 19.26
N GLU A 138 7.61 -13.23 19.02
CA GLU A 138 8.03 -14.28 18.08
C GLU A 138 8.07 -13.76 16.62
N VAL A 139 7.13 -12.87 16.26
CA VAL A 139 7.09 -12.24 14.93
C VAL A 139 8.19 -11.19 14.79
N ALA A 140 8.51 -10.45 15.86
CA ALA A 140 9.63 -9.51 15.84
C ALA A 140 10.96 -10.21 15.54
N THR A 141 11.24 -11.34 16.22
CA THR A 141 12.43 -12.18 15.95
C THR A 141 12.44 -12.68 14.52
N SER A 142 11.33 -13.26 14.05
CA SER A 142 11.21 -13.80 12.69
C SER A 142 11.44 -12.70 11.65
N SER A 143 10.95 -11.48 11.88
CA SER A 143 11.11 -10.34 10.99
C SER A 143 12.55 -9.83 10.93
N ILE A 144 13.25 -9.76 12.07
CA ILE A 144 14.68 -9.42 12.13
C ILE A 144 15.48 -10.46 11.35
N PHE A 145 15.26 -11.75 11.63
CA PHE A 145 15.92 -12.84 10.92
C PHE A 145 15.68 -12.79 9.41
N PHE A 146 14.44 -12.51 9.00
CA PHE A 146 14.06 -12.34 7.60
C PHE A 146 14.81 -11.19 6.92
N ILE A 147 14.97 -10.03 7.58
CA ILE A 147 15.74 -8.90 7.05
C ILE A 147 17.22 -9.31 6.86
N LEU A 148 17.80 -10.01 7.83
CA LEU A 148 19.17 -10.52 7.74
C LEU A 148 19.33 -11.52 6.60
N LEU A 149 18.40 -12.45 6.44
CA LEU A 149 18.38 -13.40 5.31
C LEU A 149 18.33 -12.67 3.97
N ALA A 150 17.49 -11.63 3.85
CA ALA A 150 17.38 -10.84 2.63
C ALA A 150 18.70 -10.13 2.28
N LEU A 151 19.40 -9.55 3.27
CA LEU A 151 20.71 -8.94 3.07
C LEU A 151 21.75 -9.97 2.61
N VAL A 152 21.81 -11.14 3.27
CA VAL A 152 22.72 -12.22 2.89
C VAL A 152 22.40 -12.75 1.49
N PHE A 153 21.13 -12.96 1.16
CA PHE A 153 20.69 -13.35 -0.18
C PHE A 153 21.18 -12.33 -1.23
N GLY A 154 21.00 -11.04 -0.97
CA GLY A 154 21.45 -9.97 -1.86
C GLY A 154 22.97 -10.01 -2.11
N VAL A 155 23.76 -10.24 -1.07
CA VAL A 155 25.22 -10.39 -1.18
C VAL A 155 25.59 -11.67 -1.95
N VAL A 156 24.98 -12.81 -1.61
CA VAL A 156 25.25 -14.11 -2.23
C VAL A 156 24.99 -14.08 -3.73
N VAL A 157 23.86 -13.49 -4.13
CA VAL A 157 23.49 -13.41 -5.56
C VAL A 157 24.32 -12.38 -6.30
N ASN A 158 24.44 -11.15 -5.76
CA ASN A 158 25.00 -10.03 -6.54
C ASN A 158 26.52 -9.86 -6.38
N ARG A 159 27.11 -10.32 -5.25
CA ARG A 159 28.57 -10.22 -5.00
C ARG A 159 29.31 -11.52 -5.18
N MET A 160 28.71 -12.65 -4.73
CA MET A 160 29.36 -13.98 -4.82
C MET A 160 29.04 -14.69 -6.14
N GLY A 161 28.10 -14.17 -6.96
CA GLY A 161 27.76 -14.72 -8.26
C GLY A 161 27.02 -16.07 -8.23
N VAL A 162 26.44 -16.43 -7.08
CA VAL A 162 25.64 -17.66 -6.97
C VAL A 162 24.36 -17.49 -7.80
N SER A 163 24.01 -18.54 -8.56
CA SER A 163 22.80 -18.47 -9.39
C SER A 163 21.55 -18.19 -8.56
N PHE A 164 20.67 -17.34 -9.06
CA PHE A 164 19.44 -16.95 -8.38
C PHE A 164 18.58 -18.17 -7.97
N LYS A 165 18.53 -19.21 -8.82
CA LYS A 165 17.80 -20.46 -8.54
C LYS A 165 18.39 -21.23 -7.37
N ALA A 166 19.73 -21.37 -7.32
CA ALA A 166 20.41 -22.08 -6.24
C ALA A 166 20.26 -21.34 -4.90
N ALA A 167 20.43 -20.02 -4.91
CA ALA A 167 20.17 -19.19 -3.72
C ALA A 167 18.73 -19.33 -3.24
N SER A 168 17.73 -19.27 -4.14
CA SER A 168 16.31 -19.42 -3.79
C SER A 168 16.00 -20.77 -3.16
N PHE A 169 16.60 -21.86 -3.66
CA PHE A 169 16.40 -23.20 -3.12
C PHE A 169 16.84 -23.33 -1.65
N VAL A 170 17.83 -22.52 -1.22
CA VAL A 170 18.31 -22.50 0.17
C VAL A 170 17.54 -21.48 1.00
N PHE A 171 17.41 -20.24 0.51
CA PHE A 171 16.90 -19.14 1.30
C PHE A 171 15.38 -19.17 1.51
N VAL A 172 14.60 -19.68 0.54
CA VAL A 172 13.14 -19.75 0.71
C VAL A 172 12.76 -20.71 1.85
N PRO A 173 13.30 -21.95 1.97
CA PRO A 173 13.07 -22.77 3.17
C PRO A 173 13.53 -22.11 4.47
N LEU A 174 14.64 -21.36 4.47
CA LEU A 174 15.12 -20.64 5.65
C LEU A 174 14.16 -19.54 6.11
N VAL A 175 13.44 -18.88 5.18
CA VAL A 175 12.38 -17.91 5.55
C VAL A 175 11.28 -18.59 6.37
N PHE A 176 10.83 -19.78 5.95
CA PHE A 176 9.84 -20.55 6.71
C PHE A 176 10.41 -21.08 8.05
N ALA A 177 11.68 -21.48 8.06
CA ALA A 177 12.36 -21.87 9.31
C ALA A 177 12.47 -20.70 10.30
N GLY A 178 12.49 -19.46 9.82
CA GLY A 178 12.47 -18.26 10.65
C GLY A 178 11.24 -18.15 11.57
N VAL A 179 10.10 -18.73 11.19
CA VAL A 179 8.91 -18.81 12.05
C VAL A 179 9.20 -19.68 13.27
N ALA A 180 9.81 -20.85 13.06
CA ALA A 180 10.22 -21.75 14.15
C ALA A 180 11.25 -21.08 15.07
N LEU A 181 12.19 -20.35 14.51
CA LEU A 181 13.20 -19.59 15.25
C LEU A 181 12.54 -18.53 16.15
N GLY A 182 11.55 -17.81 15.64
CA GLY A 182 10.81 -16.83 16.43
C GLY A 182 10.13 -17.42 17.65
N HIS A 183 9.51 -18.59 17.53
CA HIS A 183 8.90 -19.29 18.65
C HIS A 183 9.92 -19.76 19.71
N GLN A 184 11.14 -20.11 19.30
CA GLN A 184 12.20 -20.56 20.23
C GLN A 184 12.90 -19.39 20.92
N LEU A 185 13.01 -18.25 20.25
CA LEU A 185 13.75 -17.07 20.70
C LEU A 185 12.90 -15.80 20.54
N PRO A 186 11.77 -15.66 21.28
CA PRO A 186 10.94 -14.48 21.17
C PRO A 186 11.67 -13.23 21.66
N PHE A 187 11.66 -12.15 20.87
CA PHE A 187 12.33 -10.89 21.21
C PHE A 187 11.46 -10.05 22.15
N THR A 188 11.57 -10.33 23.46
CA THR A 188 10.86 -9.64 24.52
C THR A 188 11.50 -8.31 24.93
N ALA A 189 10.78 -7.53 25.75
CA ALA A 189 11.29 -6.26 26.30
C ALA A 189 12.60 -6.44 27.10
N GLU A 190 12.83 -7.61 27.70
CA GLU A 190 14.03 -7.93 28.48
C GLU A 190 15.32 -7.91 27.62
N TRP A 191 15.19 -8.14 26.32
CA TRP A 191 16.32 -8.08 25.37
C TRP A 191 16.67 -6.66 24.95
N MET A 192 15.85 -5.68 25.29
CA MET A 192 16.09 -4.28 24.96
C MET A 192 16.85 -3.58 26.08
N PRO A 193 18.05 -2.98 25.78
CA PRO A 193 18.87 -2.36 26.81
C PRO A 193 18.22 -1.09 27.39
N VAL A 194 17.37 -0.43 26.61
CA VAL A 194 16.64 0.78 27.04
C VAL A 194 15.29 0.82 26.33
N LEU A 195 14.23 1.09 27.11
CA LEU A 195 12.91 1.39 26.56
C LEU A 195 12.69 2.91 26.49
N ILE A 196 12.18 3.38 25.38
CA ILE A 196 11.86 4.79 25.19
C ILE A 196 10.55 5.12 25.94
N ASN A 197 10.64 5.93 27.00
CA ASN A 197 9.55 6.26 27.91
C ASN A 197 8.86 5.03 28.49
N ASP A 198 9.61 3.99 28.83
CA ASP A 198 9.13 2.70 29.33
C ASP A 198 8.03 2.06 28.48
N ASN A 199 8.06 2.32 27.17
CA ASN A 199 7.04 1.87 26.23
C ASN A 199 7.66 1.05 25.08
N LEU A 200 7.34 -0.23 25.03
CA LEU A 200 7.87 -1.18 24.05
C LEU A 200 7.46 -0.81 22.61
N THR A 201 6.19 -0.46 22.39
CA THR A 201 5.69 -0.07 21.07
C THR A 201 6.41 1.19 20.56
N ARG A 202 6.59 2.19 21.43
CA ARG A 202 7.33 3.42 21.06
C ARG A 202 8.79 3.13 20.76
N THR A 203 9.40 2.20 21.47
CA THR A 203 10.78 1.76 21.20
C THR A 203 10.88 1.09 19.83
N TRP A 204 9.95 0.18 19.51
CA TRP A 204 9.87 -0.43 18.17
C TRP A 204 9.63 0.61 17.08
N THR A 205 8.77 1.60 17.32
CA THR A 205 8.51 2.69 16.36
C THR A 205 9.80 3.41 15.98
N ILE A 206 10.65 3.77 16.95
CA ILE A 206 11.93 4.44 16.69
C ILE A 206 12.90 3.52 15.96
N ILE A 207 13.00 2.25 16.36
CA ILE A 207 13.84 1.25 15.66
C ILE A 207 13.43 1.13 14.19
N LEU A 208 12.14 1.05 13.92
CA LEU A 208 11.60 0.97 12.56
C LEU A 208 11.86 2.25 11.75
N LEU A 209 11.77 3.43 12.36
CA LEU A 209 12.11 4.70 11.68
C LEU A 209 13.60 4.80 11.34
N VAL A 210 14.49 4.33 12.24
CA VAL A 210 15.94 4.21 11.95
C VAL A 210 16.18 3.19 10.82
N TYR A 211 15.47 2.06 10.85
CA TYR A 211 15.51 1.09 9.77
C TYR A 211 15.07 1.73 8.42
N CYS A 212 13.96 2.47 8.39
CA CYS A 212 13.50 3.18 7.20
C CYS A 212 14.55 4.17 6.66
N LEU A 213 15.23 4.89 7.54
CA LEU A 213 16.33 5.79 7.16
C LEU A 213 17.45 5.04 6.45
N ILE A 214 17.92 3.94 7.03
CA ILE A 214 18.97 3.09 6.47
C ILE A 214 18.53 2.48 5.14
N ALA A 215 17.33 1.91 5.08
CA ALA A 215 16.78 1.25 3.90
C ALA A 215 16.60 2.24 2.73
N SER A 216 16.16 3.48 3.00
CA SER A 216 15.96 4.50 1.97
C SER A 216 17.25 4.90 1.26
N VAL A 217 18.37 4.96 1.96
CA VAL A 217 19.67 5.35 1.38
C VAL A 217 20.47 4.16 0.85
N SER A 218 20.11 2.94 1.23
CA SER A 218 20.79 1.70 0.80
C SER A 218 20.55 1.39 -0.68
N PRO A 219 21.51 0.72 -1.37
CA PRO A 219 21.30 0.24 -2.72
C PRO A 219 20.11 -0.74 -2.81
N VAL A 220 19.30 -0.63 -3.87
CA VAL A 220 18.11 -1.45 -4.06
C VAL A 220 18.41 -2.94 -4.10
N TRP A 221 19.53 -3.32 -4.75
CA TRP A 221 19.96 -4.71 -4.88
C TRP A 221 20.37 -5.36 -3.56
N ALA A 222 20.76 -4.56 -2.57
CA ALA A 222 21.28 -5.08 -1.30
C ALA A 222 20.17 -5.51 -0.34
N LEU A 223 19.06 -4.79 -0.31
CA LEU A 223 17.97 -5.02 0.64
C LEU A 223 16.60 -5.16 -0.04
N LEU A 224 16.15 -4.17 -0.82
CA LEU A 224 14.78 -4.13 -1.33
C LEU A 224 14.44 -5.34 -2.22
N GLN A 225 15.18 -5.53 -3.32
CA GLN A 225 14.89 -6.62 -4.27
C GLN A 225 14.93 -8.01 -3.63
N PRO A 226 15.97 -8.39 -2.86
CA PRO A 226 16.00 -9.68 -2.17
C PRO A 226 14.86 -9.84 -1.18
N ARG A 227 14.54 -8.79 -0.43
CA ARG A 227 13.50 -8.84 0.57
C ARG A 227 12.11 -8.99 -0.06
N ASP A 228 11.79 -8.19 -1.08
CA ASP A 228 10.51 -8.26 -1.79
C ASP A 228 10.31 -9.63 -2.45
N TYR A 229 11.38 -10.20 -3.00
CA TYR A 229 11.36 -11.55 -3.54
C TYR A 229 11.07 -12.60 -2.46
N LEU A 230 11.80 -12.59 -1.35
CA LEU A 230 11.63 -13.57 -0.28
C LEU A 230 10.27 -13.39 0.44
N SER A 231 9.79 -12.15 0.63
CA SER A 231 8.49 -11.88 1.27
C SER A 231 7.31 -12.39 0.45
N SER A 232 7.43 -12.41 -0.89
CA SER A 232 6.36 -12.92 -1.74
C SER A 232 6.00 -14.38 -1.44
N PHE A 233 6.96 -15.20 -1.00
CA PHE A 233 6.70 -16.60 -0.63
C PHE A 233 5.91 -16.72 0.68
N LEU A 234 6.14 -15.82 1.65
CA LEU A 234 5.33 -15.78 2.88
C LEU A 234 3.87 -15.43 2.56
N LEU A 235 3.66 -14.45 1.66
CA LEU A 235 2.31 -14.11 1.25
C LEU A 235 1.64 -15.25 0.48
N TYR A 236 2.29 -15.78 -0.55
CA TYR A 236 1.71 -16.90 -1.33
C TYR A 236 1.41 -18.08 -0.42
N GLY A 237 2.29 -18.37 0.54
CA GLY A 237 2.06 -19.40 1.54
C GLY A 237 0.86 -19.10 2.44
N SER A 238 0.72 -17.85 2.92
CA SER A 238 -0.42 -17.41 3.73
C SER A 238 -1.74 -17.47 2.95
N LEU A 239 -1.74 -16.95 1.70
CA LEU A 239 -2.92 -16.97 0.84
C LEU A 239 -3.36 -18.39 0.48
N LEU A 240 -2.40 -19.24 0.08
CA LEU A 240 -2.69 -20.61 -0.29
C LEU A 240 -3.17 -21.41 0.92
N GLY A 241 -2.50 -21.27 2.07
CA GLY A 241 -2.90 -21.92 3.32
C GLY A 241 -4.28 -21.48 3.78
N ALA A 242 -4.57 -20.18 3.75
CA ALA A 242 -5.89 -19.66 4.08
C ALA A 242 -6.96 -20.17 3.10
N PHE A 243 -6.70 -20.13 1.80
CA PHE A 243 -7.65 -20.58 0.78
C PHE A 243 -7.98 -22.07 0.93
N ILE A 244 -6.97 -22.91 1.11
CA ILE A 244 -7.15 -24.35 1.36
C ILE A 244 -7.94 -24.55 2.66
N GLY A 245 -7.55 -23.85 3.74
CA GLY A 245 -8.20 -23.96 5.04
C GLY A 245 -9.67 -23.54 5.00
N ILE A 246 -10.01 -22.47 4.29
CA ILE A 246 -11.40 -22.03 4.12
C ILE A 246 -12.24 -23.08 3.38
N ILE A 247 -11.70 -23.71 2.33
CA ILE A 247 -12.42 -24.72 1.54
C ILE A 247 -12.64 -26.01 2.36
N ILE A 248 -11.62 -26.46 3.07
CA ILE A 248 -11.65 -27.74 3.80
C ILE A 248 -12.34 -27.59 5.15
N GLY A 249 -12.22 -26.43 5.80
CA GLY A 249 -12.59 -26.22 7.20
C GLY A 249 -14.08 -26.22 7.50
N GLY A 250 -14.95 -26.03 6.48
CA GLY A 250 -16.41 -26.04 6.68
C GLY A 250 -16.88 -24.96 7.68
N PHE A 251 -16.23 -23.80 7.71
CA PHE A 251 -16.53 -22.72 8.64
C PHE A 251 -17.93 -22.16 8.45
N GLU A 252 -18.63 -21.97 9.56
CA GLU A 252 -19.90 -21.25 9.58
C GLU A 252 -19.68 -19.73 9.50
N LEU A 253 -20.56 -19.03 8.79
CA LEU A 253 -20.56 -17.57 8.69
C LEU A 253 -21.29 -16.99 9.91
N THR A 254 -20.59 -16.83 11.02
CA THR A 254 -21.19 -16.44 12.31
C THR A 254 -21.30 -14.93 12.49
N TYR A 255 -20.45 -14.14 11.83
CA TYR A 255 -20.55 -12.69 11.89
C TYR A 255 -21.74 -12.18 11.04
N PRO A 256 -22.47 -11.13 11.48
CA PRO A 256 -23.61 -10.60 10.74
C PRO A 256 -23.26 -10.14 9.32
N ALA A 257 -24.10 -10.47 8.35
CA ALA A 257 -23.95 -10.00 6.97
C ALA A 257 -24.05 -8.46 6.88
N PHE A 258 -24.90 -7.86 7.70
CA PHE A 258 -25.07 -6.42 7.85
C PHE A 258 -25.26 -6.09 9.32
N THR A 259 -24.61 -5.04 9.81
CA THR A 259 -24.71 -4.61 11.22
C THR A 259 -25.50 -3.33 11.35
N VAL A 260 -25.05 -2.24 10.72
CA VAL A 260 -25.61 -0.91 10.90
C VAL A 260 -25.38 -0.03 9.66
N TRP A 261 -26.35 0.85 9.37
CA TRP A 261 -26.21 1.85 8.32
C TRP A 261 -25.44 3.09 8.77
N SER A 262 -25.65 3.49 10.02
CA SER A 262 -25.00 4.64 10.64
C SER A 262 -24.81 4.39 12.13
N ASP A 263 -23.63 4.69 12.61
CA ASP A 263 -23.23 4.55 14.01
C ASP A 263 -22.50 5.84 14.43
N ILE A 264 -22.67 6.24 15.69
CA ILE A 264 -22.10 7.49 16.20
C ILE A 264 -20.55 7.43 16.18
N ASP A 265 -19.99 6.27 16.51
CA ASP A 265 -18.54 6.09 16.63
C ASP A 265 -17.90 5.67 15.31
N LYS A 266 -18.63 4.89 14.48
CA LYS A 266 -18.11 4.30 13.23
C LYS A 266 -18.45 5.12 11.99
N GLY A 267 -19.35 6.09 12.11
CA GLY A 267 -19.85 6.90 11.01
C GLY A 267 -20.92 6.20 10.17
N THR A 268 -21.19 6.75 8.98
CA THR A 268 -22.16 6.18 8.04
C THR A 268 -21.50 5.23 7.06
N LEU A 269 -22.20 4.17 6.66
CA LEU A 269 -21.70 3.23 5.66
C LEU A 269 -21.23 3.95 4.39
N PHE A 270 -22.01 4.90 3.88
CA PHE A 270 -21.58 5.84 2.86
C PHE A 270 -21.16 7.17 3.53
N PRO A 271 -19.94 7.66 3.32
CA PRO A 271 -18.84 7.16 2.47
C PRO A 271 -17.79 6.33 3.21
N ILE A 272 -17.93 6.07 4.52
CA ILE A 272 -16.85 5.56 5.38
C ILE A 272 -16.37 4.17 4.95
N LEU A 273 -17.28 3.28 4.55
CA LEU A 273 -16.91 1.95 4.03
C LEU A 273 -15.83 2.05 2.94
N PHE A 274 -16.02 2.99 2.01
CA PHE A 274 -15.17 3.12 0.83
C PHE A 274 -13.76 3.60 1.18
N ILE A 275 -13.64 4.58 2.07
CA ILE A 275 -12.32 5.05 2.53
C ILE A 275 -11.64 4.06 3.48
N THR A 276 -12.42 3.25 4.22
CA THR A 276 -11.86 2.23 5.13
C THR A 276 -11.23 1.09 4.37
N ILE A 277 -11.88 0.61 3.27
CA ILE A 277 -11.35 -0.46 2.39
C ILE A 277 -10.62 0.18 1.18
N ALA A 278 -9.86 1.22 1.38
CA ALA A 278 -9.22 1.88 0.25
C ALA A 278 -8.34 0.90 -0.56
N CYS A 279 -7.33 0.30 0.03
CA CYS A 279 -6.35 -0.54 -0.69
C CYS A 279 -6.97 -1.81 -1.28
N GLY A 280 -7.78 -2.54 -0.53
CA GLY A 280 -8.36 -3.82 -1.00
C GLY A 280 -9.35 -3.69 -2.17
N ALA A 281 -9.75 -2.47 -2.54
CA ALA A 281 -10.67 -2.21 -3.63
C ALA A 281 -10.09 -1.27 -4.71
N CYS A 282 -9.44 -0.18 -4.32
CA CYS A 282 -8.76 0.76 -5.22
C CYS A 282 -7.83 1.66 -4.40
N SER A 283 -6.56 1.71 -4.73
CA SER A 283 -5.54 2.45 -3.99
C SER A 283 -4.78 3.45 -4.87
N GLY A 284 -4.72 4.69 -4.43
CA GLY A 284 -3.95 5.73 -5.11
C GLY A 284 -2.44 5.49 -5.02
N PHE A 285 -1.98 4.86 -3.95
CA PHE A 285 -0.57 4.46 -3.80
C PHE A 285 -0.09 3.57 -4.95
N HIS A 286 -0.98 2.73 -5.53
CA HIS A 286 -0.65 1.89 -6.68
C HIS A 286 -0.23 2.70 -7.89
N SER A 287 -0.83 3.87 -8.14
CA SER A 287 -0.41 4.74 -9.24
C SER A 287 1.01 5.28 -9.06
N ILE A 288 1.43 5.52 -7.80
CA ILE A 288 2.80 5.95 -7.50
C ILE A 288 3.78 4.80 -7.75
N VAL A 289 3.46 3.58 -7.29
CA VAL A 289 4.29 2.39 -7.54
C VAL A 289 4.33 2.07 -9.03
N ALA A 290 3.18 2.05 -9.71
CA ALA A 290 3.08 1.77 -11.14
C ALA A 290 3.93 2.74 -11.99
N SER A 291 3.86 4.05 -11.70
CA SER A 291 4.59 5.07 -12.44
C SER A 291 6.02 5.30 -11.94
N GLY A 292 6.30 5.00 -10.66
CA GLY A 292 7.61 5.23 -10.05
C GLY A 292 8.63 4.12 -10.27
N THR A 293 8.17 2.87 -10.30
CA THR A 293 9.04 1.68 -10.38
C THR A 293 8.65 0.72 -11.49
N THR A 294 7.40 0.29 -11.56
CA THR A 294 6.95 -0.80 -12.45
C THR A 294 7.06 -0.45 -13.92
N SER A 295 6.67 0.77 -14.30
CA SER A 295 6.75 1.25 -15.68
C SER A 295 8.18 1.31 -16.23
N LYS A 296 9.18 1.45 -15.34
CA LYS A 296 10.60 1.46 -15.68
C LYS A 296 11.16 0.07 -15.95
N GLN A 297 10.47 -0.97 -15.51
CA GLN A 297 10.93 -2.36 -15.56
C GLN A 297 10.10 -3.25 -16.49
N LEU A 298 9.01 -2.71 -17.05
CA LEU A 298 8.13 -3.48 -17.92
C LEU A 298 8.84 -3.87 -19.22
N ASP A 299 8.96 -5.17 -19.49
CA ASP A 299 9.62 -5.71 -20.68
C ASP A 299 8.75 -5.54 -21.93
N LYS A 300 7.48 -5.97 -21.88
CA LYS A 300 6.51 -5.90 -22.98
C LYS A 300 5.25 -5.16 -22.57
N GLU A 301 4.67 -4.41 -23.51
CA GLU A 301 3.43 -3.67 -23.24
C GLU A 301 2.25 -4.58 -22.85
N THR A 302 2.16 -5.77 -23.44
CA THR A 302 1.09 -6.75 -23.15
C THR A 302 1.14 -7.27 -21.71
N ASP A 303 2.29 -7.22 -21.03
CA ASP A 303 2.44 -7.61 -19.63
C ASP A 303 1.80 -6.61 -18.66
N ALA A 304 1.58 -5.37 -19.08
CA ALA A 304 0.93 -4.34 -18.26
C ALA A 304 -0.44 -4.80 -17.73
N ARG A 305 -1.19 -5.60 -18.51
CA ARG A 305 -2.47 -6.14 -18.06
C ARG A 305 -2.33 -7.16 -16.95
N ARG A 306 -1.32 -8.06 -17.05
CA ARG A 306 -1.08 -9.06 -16.02
C ARG A 306 -0.55 -8.42 -14.74
N ILE A 307 0.32 -7.43 -14.89
CA ILE A 307 0.98 -6.78 -13.77
C ILE A 307 0.06 -5.74 -13.12
N GLY A 308 -0.42 -4.74 -13.85
CA GLY A 308 -1.27 -3.68 -13.27
C GLY A 308 -2.65 -4.22 -12.85
N TYR A 309 -3.44 -4.73 -13.81
CA TYR A 309 -4.77 -5.23 -13.52
C TYR A 309 -4.76 -6.53 -12.70
N GLY A 310 -3.86 -7.46 -13.04
CA GLY A 310 -3.78 -8.77 -12.38
C GLY A 310 -3.37 -8.69 -10.92
N ALA A 311 -2.38 -7.86 -10.58
CA ALA A 311 -1.94 -7.69 -9.19
C ALA A 311 -3.06 -7.11 -8.31
N MET A 312 -3.85 -6.16 -8.83
CA MET A 312 -5.01 -5.61 -8.10
C MET A 312 -6.06 -6.69 -7.79
N LEU A 313 -6.30 -7.63 -8.72
CA LEU A 313 -7.22 -8.75 -8.45
C LEU A 313 -6.69 -9.70 -7.37
N ILE A 314 -5.38 -9.96 -7.38
CA ILE A 314 -4.75 -10.77 -6.32
C ILE A 314 -4.86 -10.04 -4.97
N GLU A 315 -4.69 -8.73 -4.95
CA GLU A 315 -4.86 -7.93 -3.75
C GLU A 315 -6.32 -7.93 -3.25
N GLY A 316 -7.29 -7.87 -4.17
CA GLY A 316 -8.70 -8.08 -3.84
C GLY A 316 -8.96 -9.45 -3.18
N LEU A 317 -8.28 -10.51 -3.64
CA LEU A 317 -8.35 -11.83 -2.99
C LEU A 317 -7.75 -11.81 -1.57
N VAL A 318 -6.63 -11.11 -1.35
CA VAL A 318 -6.08 -10.90 0.00
C VAL A 318 -7.13 -10.23 0.89
N ALA A 319 -7.80 -9.21 0.39
CA ALA A 319 -8.83 -8.47 1.11
C ALA A 319 -10.06 -9.34 1.46
N VAL A 320 -10.47 -10.23 0.56
CA VAL A 320 -11.53 -11.22 0.82
C VAL A 320 -11.10 -12.20 1.91
N ILE A 321 -9.87 -12.74 1.87
CA ILE A 321 -9.36 -13.63 2.91
C ILE A 321 -9.29 -12.91 4.26
N ALA A 322 -8.82 -11.67 4.27
CA ALA A 322 -8.78 -10.86 5.49
C ALA A 322 -10.19 -10.62 6.07
N LEU A 323 -11.18 -10.35 5.22
CA LEU A 323 -12.57 -10.24 5.65
C LEU A 323 -13.09 -11.58 6.23
N PHE A 324 -12.71 -12.71 5.63
CA PHE A 324 -13.11 -14.03 6.11
C PHE A 324 -12.63 -14.32 7.53
N THR A 325 -11.50 -13.74 7.96
CA THR A 325 -11.04 -13.88 9.36
C THR A 325 -12.03 -13.28 10.36
N VAL A 326 -12.83 -12.30 9.96
CA VAL A 326 -13.91 -11.73 10.78
C VAL A 326 -15.19 -12.56 10.65
N VAL A 327 -15.51 -12.99 9.43
CA VAL A 327 -16.79 -13.66 9.09
C VAL A 327 -17.03 -14.93 9.90
N ILE A 328 -15.96 -15.66 10.22
CA ILE A 328 -16.01 -16.92 11.02
C ILE A 328 -16.13 -16.67 12.53
N MET A 329 -16.10 -15.44 13.01
CA MET A 329 -16.11 -15.10 14.43
C MET A 329 -17.50 -14.66 14.90
N ALA A 330 -17.87 -15.06 16.10
CA ALA A 330 -19.07 -14.52 16.74
C ALA A 330 -18.91 -13.01 16.99
N SER A 331 -19.98 -12.23 16.84
CA SER A 331 -19.95 -10.77 16.98
C SER A 331 -19.53 -10.27 18.37
N ASN A 332 -19.63 -11.11 19.39
CA ASN A 332 -19.21 -10.83 20.77
C ASN A 332 -17.81 -11.39 21.11
N ALA A 333 -17.09 -11.97 20.16
CA ALA A 333 -15.76 -12.53 20.40
C ALA A 333 -14.77 -11.44 20.85
N SER A 334 -14.02 -11.71 21.93
CA SER A 334 -13.06 -10.75 22.49
C SER A 334 -11.97 -10.34 21.51
N ILE A 335 -11.55 -11.25 20.64
CA ILE A 335 -10.51 -11.02 19.63
C ILE A 335 -10.87 -9.86 18.66
N LEU A 336 -12.15 -9.59 18.41
CA LEU A 336 -12.59 -8.49 17.55
C LEU A 336 -12.31 -7.09 18.12
N LYS A 337 -11.90 -7.02 19.40
CA LYS A 337 -11.46 -5.78 20.05
C LYS A 337 -9.95 -5.54 19.96
N GLU A 338 -9.22 -6.57 19.55
CA GLU A 338 -7.77 -6.50 19.35
C GLU A 338 -7.40 -5.73 18.07
N ASP A 339 -6.11 -5.56 17.85
CA ASP A 339 -5.63 -4.96 16.61
C ASP A 339 -5.89 -5.86 15.39
N PRO A 340 -6.01 -5.29 14.18
CA PRO A 340 -6.33 -6.05 12.97
C PRO A 340 -5.29 -7.13 12.60
N LEU A 341 -4.02 -6.98 13.01
CA LEU A 341 -2.99 -7.99 12.77
C LEU A 341 -3.25 -9.23 13.64
N ALA A 342 -3.64 -9.03 14.89
CA ALA A 342 -4.01 -10.11 15.79
C ALA A 342 -5.25 -10.85 15.29
N ILE A 343 -6.27 -10.13 14.80
CA ILE A 343 -7.49 -10.71 14.20
C ILE A 343 -7.13 -11.53 12.96
N TYR A 344 -6.32 -10.97 12.07
CA TYR A 344 -5.85 -11.66 10.87
C TYR A 344 -5.05 -12.93 11.22
N GLY A 345 -4.07 -12.80 12.12
CA GLY A 345 -3.28 -13.94 12.57
C GLY A 345 -4.13 -15.05 13.16
N ASN A 346 -5.11 -14.71 14.01
CA ASN A 346 -6.06 -15.66 14.58
C ASN A 346 -6.85 -16.41 13.48
N GLY A 347 -7.37 -15.68 12.49
CA GLY A 347 -8.08 -16.29 11.37
C GLY A 347 -7.19 -17.23 10.55
N ILE A 348 -5.96 -16.81 10.20
CA ILE A 348 -4.99 -17.66 9.48
C ILE A 348 -4.63 -18.89 10.30
N GLY A 349 -4.44 -18.74 11.62
CA GLY A 349 -4.22 -19.87 12.54
C GLY A 349 -5.35 -20.90 12.47
N ASN A 350 -6.61 -20.44 12.53
CA ASN A 350 -7.78 -21.29 12.41
C ASN A 350 -7.85 -21.99 11.04
N PHE A 351 -7.60 -21.26 9.94
CA PHE A 351 -7.61 -21.84 8.59
C PHE A 351 -6.54 -22.90 8.42
N MET A 352 -5.31 -22.63 8.87
CA MET A 352 -4.21 -23.57 8.73
C MET A 352 -4.34 -24.79 9.65
N ALA A 353 -5.00 -24.65 10.81
CA ALA A 353 -5.26 -25.76 11.73
C ALA A 353 -6.15 -26.84 11.09
N THR A 354 -7.00 -26.50 10.11
CA THR A 354 -7.89 -27.47 9.43
C THR A 354 -7.16 -28.57 8.68
N PHE A 355 -5.93 -28.32 8.25
CA PHE A 355 -5.09 -29.32 7.59
C PHE A 355 -3.87 -29.76 8.43
N GLY A 356 -3.96 -29.59 9.76
CA GLY A 356 -3.03 -30.18 10.72
C GLY A 356 -1.82 -29.32 11.10
N LEU A 357 -1.74 -28.04 10.68
CA LEU A 357 -0.73 -27.14 11.19
C LEU A 357 -1.12 -26.67 12.60
N PRO A 358 -0.20 -26.65 13.60
CA PRO A 358 -0.52 -26.11 14.92
C PRO A 358 -1.02 -24.66 14.83
N TYR A 359 -2.12 -24.35 15.53
CA TYR A 359 -2.77 -23.04 15.50
C TYR A 359 -1.80 -21.88 15.73
N GLU A 360 -0.94 -21.95 16.76
CA GLU A 360 0.01 -20.89 17.10
C GLU A 360 1.02 -20.63 15.97
N TRP A 361 1.43 -21.67 15.26
CA TRP A 361 2.32 -21.54 14.09
C TRP A 361 1.62 -20.84 12.92
N GLY A 362 0.37 -21.23 12.66
CA GLY A 362 -0.44 -20.58 11.63
C GLY A 362 -0.72 -19.11 11.96
N ARG A 363 -1.01 -18.81 13.24
CA ARG A 363 -1.21 -17.45 13.74
C ARG A 363 0.03 -16.58 13.54
N SER A 364 1.18 -17.01 14.03
CA SER A 364 2.45 -16.28 13.88
C SER A 364 2.86 -16.15 12.44
N PHE A 365 2.63 -17.17 11.61
CA PHE A 365 2.89 -17.11 10.17
C PHE A 365 2.03 -16.06 9.49
N GLY A 366 0.74 -15.96 9.81
CA GLY A 366 -0.16 -14.92 9.31
C GLY A 366 0.32 -13.51 9.67
N ILE A 367 0.64 -13.28 10.95
CA ILE A 367 1.15 -11.98 11.42
C ILE A 367 2.50 -11.65 10.77
N LEU A 368 3.41 -12.62 10.64
CA LEU A 368 4.72 -12.45 9.97
C LEU A 368 4.54 -12.05 8.50
N ALA A 369 3.64 -12.74 7.79
CA ALA A 369 3.36 -12.41 6.39
C ALA A 369 2.95 -10.93 6.24
N VAL A 370 2.01 -10.44 7.06
CA VAL A 370 1.61 -9.03 7.07
C VAL A 370 2.75 -8.11 7.46
N SER A 371 3.50 -8.43 8.50
CA SER A 371 4.62 -7.62 8.99
C SER A 371 5.70 -7.44 7.94
N THR A 372 6.01 -8.47 7.15
CA THR A 372 6.99 -8.36 6.06
C THR A 372 6.52 -7.44 4.94
N PHE A 373 5.21 -7.38 4.65
CA PHE A 373 4.63 -6.42 3.69
C PHE A 373 4.63 -5.00 4.22
N LEU A 374 4.30 -4.82 5.49
CA LEU A 374 4.41 -3.52 6.16
C LEU A 374 5.84 -2.98 6.02
N LEU A 375 6.85 -3.79 6.31
CA LEU A 375 8.26 -3.41 6.14
C LEU A 375 8.59 -3.06 4.68
N THR A 376 8.09 -3.83 3.70
CA THR A 376 8.28 -3.55 2.27
C THR A 376 7.67 -2.21 1.88
N THR A 377 6.44 -1.96 2.34
CA THR A 377 5.75 -0.70 2.06
C THR A 377 6.42 0.49 2.75
N LEU A 378 6.94 0.31 3.97
CA LEU A 378 7.70 1.34 4.70
C LEU A 378 8.95 1.76 3.93
N ASP A 379 9.74 0.81 3.43
CA ASP A 379 10.95 1.12 2.67
C ASP A 379 10.63 1.81 1.35
N THR A 380 9.65 1.28 0.63
CA THR A 380 9.21 1.84 -0.65
C THR A 380 8.65 3.25 -0.45
N SER A 381 7.79 3.45 0.55
CA SER A 381 7.19 4.76 0.86
C SER A 381 8.23 5.78 1.31
N THR A 382 9.21 5.37 2.13
CA THR A 382 10.30 6.26 2.56
C THR A 382 11.15 6.70 1.38
N ARG A 383 11.49 5.77 0.50
CA ARG A 383 12.28 6.04 -0.71
C ARG A 383 11.53 6.92 -1.70
N LEU A 384 10.25 6.63 -1.95
CA LEU A 384 9.40 7.45 -2.81
C LEU A 384 9.18 8.84 -2.21
N GLY A 385 8.95 8.96 -0.90
CA GLY A 385 8.84 10.24 -0.20
C GLY A 385 10.07 11.10 -0.36
N ARG A 386 11.26 10.49 -0.25
CA ARG A 386 12.53 11.13 -0.55
C ARG A 386 12.57 11.63 -1.99
N TYR A 387 12.25 10.81 -2.99
CA TYR A 387 12.27 11.21 -4.40
C TYR A 387 11.33 12.36 -4.68
N VAL A 388 10.12 12.33 -4.13
CA VAL A 388 9.13 13.41 -4.29
C VAL A 388 9.63 14.69 -3.64
N PHE A 389 10.26 14.62 -2.47
CA PHE A 389 10.87 15.77 -1.80
C PHE A 389 12.03 16.36 -2.62
N GLU A 390 12.93 15.51 -3.10
CA GLU A 390 14.04 15.92 -3.98
C GLU A 390 13.52 16.57 -5.28
N GLU A 391 12.47 16.02 -5.87
CA GLU A 391 11.83 16.54 -7.08
C GLU A 391 11.17 17.90 -6.83
N PHE A 392 10.47 18.05 -5.70
CA PHE A 392 9.78 19.29 -5.34
C PHE A 392 10.75 20.47 -5.14
N PHE A 393 11.87 20.21 -4.46
CA PHE A 393 12.92 21.22 -4.19
C PHE A 393 14.02 21.26 -5.25
N ASN A 394 13.89 20.48 -6.34
CA ASN A 394 14.88 20.38 -7.43
C ASN A 394 16.31 20.05 -6.94
N MET A 395 16.40 19.16 -5.96
CA MET A 395 17.65 18.70 -5.39
C MET A 395 18.28 17.61 -6.27
N LYS A 396 19.50 17.84 -6.79
CA LYS A 396 20.17 16.91 -7.74
C LYS A 396 21.45 16.28 -7.20
N GLU A 397 21.91 16.68 -6.04
CA GLU A 397 23.19 16.24 -5.49
C GLU A 397 23.06 14.89 -4.74
N LYS A 398 24.08 14.04 -4.84
CA LYS A 398 24.13 12.75 -4.13
C LYS A 398 24.04 12.89 -2.60
N ASN A 399 24.55 14.00 -2.07
CA ASN A 399 24.57 14.28 -0.63
C ASN A 399 23.20 14.69 -0.06
N THR A 400 22.23 15.03 -0.91
CA THR A 400 20.88 15.43 -0.46
C THR A 400 20.01 14.25 -0.03
N ARG A 401 20.36 13.01 -0.40
CA ARG A 401 19.56 11.81 -0.10
C ARG A 401 19.27 11.63 1.38
N PHE A 402 20.29 11.84 2.22
CA PHE A 402 20.12 11.71 3.66
C PHE A 402 19.20 12.79 4.23
N LEU A 403 19.40 14.04 3.81
CA LEU A 403 18.59 15.18 4.25
C LEU A 403 17.12 15.03 3.81
N SER A 404 16.88 14.64 2.56
CA SER A 404 15.53 14.43 2.01
C SER A 404 14.80 13.28 2.70
N THR A 405 15.55 12.21 3.09
CA THR A 405 14.98 11.12 3.88
C THR A 405 14.63 11.59 5.29
N LEU A 406 15.51 12.32 5.96
CA LEU A 406 15.22 12.90 7.28
C LEU A 406 14.00 13.82 7.23
N ALA A 407 13.91 14.70 6.22
CA ALA A 407 12.75 15.57 6.06
C ALA A 407 11.45 14.76 5.92
N THR A 408 11.48 13.65 5.17
CA THR A 408 10.32 12.77 5.01
C THR A 408 9.95 12.04 6.32
N LEU A 409 10.94 11.65 7.12
CA LEU A 409 10.71 10.94 8.38
C LEU A 409 10.42 11.88 9.58
N THR A 410 10.61 13.19 9.44
CA THR A 410 10.40 14.16 10.54
C THR A 410 8.98 14.08 11.11
N LEU A 411 7.94 14.11 10.26
CA LEU A 411 6.56 14.03 10.75
C LEU A 411 6.25 12.67 11.40
N PRO A 412 6.59 11.51 10.81
CA PRO A 412 6.48 10.21 11.50
C PRO A 412 7.15 10.18 12.88
N VAL A 413 8.37 10.74 13.00
CA VAL A 413 9.06 10.84 14.30
C VAL A 413 8.26 11.70 15.28
N VAL A 414 7.80 12.88 14.85
CA VAL A 414 7.00 13.78 15.72
C VAL A 414 5.73 13.09 16.21
N PHE A 415 5.03 12.38 15.33
CA PHE A 415 3.81 11.65 15.71
C PHE A 415 4.05 10.52 16.72
N THR A 416 5.25 9.94 16.77
CA THR A 416 5.64 8.93 17.79
C THR A 416 5.54 9.48 19.22
N PHE A 417 5.79 10.77 19.39
CA PHE A 417 5.79 11.42 20.72
C PHE A 417 4.46 12.11 21.07
N ILE A 418 3.54 12.21 20.12
CA ILE A 418 2.21 12.78 20.34
C ILE A 418 1.26 11.66 20.79
N THR A 419 0.65 11.82 21.94
CA THR A 419 -0.43 10.94 22.39
C THR A 419 -1.75 11.44 21.81
N LEU A 420 -2.23 10.76 20.77
CA LEU A 420 -3.56 11.02 20.21
C LEU A 420 -4.62 10.48 21.17
N LYS A 421 -5.78 11.12 21.21
CA LYS A 421 -6.89 10.77 22.10
C LYS A 421 -8.18 10.65 21.30
N ASP A 422 -9.07 9.78 21.76
CA ASP A 422 -10.45 9.68 21.27
C ASP A 422 -11.32 10.86 21.77
N ALA A 423 -12.59 10.92 21.37
CA ALA A 423 -13.53 11.94 21.79
C ALA A 423 -13.81 11.95 23.31
N VAL A 424 -13.52 10.86 24.01
CA VAL A 424 -13.71 10.70 25.46
C VAL A 424 -12.42 10.99 26.24
N GLY A 425 -11.28 11.18 25.54
CA GLY A 425 -9.99 11.52 26.13
C GLY A 425 -9.07 10.31 26.37
N ASN A 426 -9.43 9.11 25.95
CA ASN A 426 -8.59 7.92 26.08
C ASN A 426 -7.46 7.93 25.06
N PRO A 427 -6.25 7.42 25.38
CA PRO A 427 -5.17 7.27 24.43
C PRO A 427 -5.56 6.37 23.27
N LEU A 428 -5.27 6.82 22.04
CA LEU A 428 -5.52 6.07 20.81
C LEU A 428 -4.19 5.82 20.08
N PRO A 429 -3.94 4.58 19.61
CA PRO A 429 -2.80 4.30 18.74
C PRO A 429 -2.83 5.19 17.49
N ALA A 430 -1.67 5.66 17.04
CA ALA A 430 -1.58 6.60 15.93
C ALA A 430 -2.18 6.01 14.64
N TRP A 431 -1.96 4.71 14.36
CA TRP A 431 -2.54 4.05 13.21
C TRP A 431 -4.07 4.12 13.20
N LYS A 432 -4.72 3.93 14.35
CA LYS A 432 -6.18 3.93 14.47
C LYS A 432 -6.77 5.33 14.29
N ALA A 433 -6.12 6.33 14.88
CA ALA A 433 -6.57 7.72 14.78
C ALA A 433 -6.43 8.28 13.35
N ILE A 434 -5.35 7.91 12.64
CA ILE A 434 -5.02 8.44 11.31
C ILE A 434 -5.64 7.61 10.19
N TRP A 435 -6.11 6.38 10.44
CA TRP A 435 -6.66 5.47 9.43
C TRP A 435 -7.72 6.11 8.50
N PRO A 436 -8.72 6.87 9.02
CA PRO A 436 -9.71 7.51 8.15
C PRO A 436 -9.10 8.55 7.19
N ILE A 437 -8.12 9.34 7.67
CA ILE A 437 -7.41 10.33 6.85
C ILE A 437 -6.50 9.62 5.84
N PHE A 438 -5.79 8.59 6.25
CA PHE A 438 -4.98 7.75 5.35
C PHE A 438 -5.86 7.17 4.24
N GLY A 439 -7.00 6.57 4.58
CA GLY A 439 -7.94 6.01 3.61
C GLY A 439 -8.50 7.06 2.65
N ALA A 440 -8.94 8.21 3.18
CA ALA A 440 -9.43 9.32 2.36
C ALA A 440 -8.35 9.87 1.43
N THR A 441 -7.12 10.09 1.94
CA THR A 441 -5.99 10.58 1.13
C THR A 441 -5.63 9.59 0.04
N ASN A 442 -5.58 8.30 0.37
CA ASN A 442 -5.24 7.26 -0.59
C ASN A 442 -6.29 7.12 -1.70
N GLN A 443 -7.57 7.16 -1.35
CA GLN A 443 -8.65 7.15 -2.36
C GLN A 443 -8.69 8.42 -3.20
N LEU A 444 -8.47 9.58 -2.57
CA LEU A 444 -8.39 10.84 -3.30
C LEU A 444 -7.27 10.80 -4.34
N LEU A 445 -6.11 10.26 -3.97
CA LEU A 445 -5.00 10.07 -4.89
C LEU A 445 -5.39 9.17 -6.08
N ALA A 446 -6.17 8.09 -5.84
CA ALA A 446 -6.68 7.24 -6.92
C ALA A 446 -7.62 8.04 -7.86
N GLY A 447 -8.55 8.80 -7.31
CA GLY A 447 -9.44 9.66 -8.08
C GLY A 447 -8.68 10.70 -8.90
N LEU A 448 -7.66 11.33 -8.31
CA LEU A 448 -6.82 12.32 -8.97
C LEU A 448 -5.89 11.70 -10.04
N ALA A 449 -5.36 10.50 -9.81
CA ALA A 449 -4.58 9.78 -10.83
C ALA A 449 -5.46 9.43 -12.04
N LEU A 450 -6.68 8.93 -11.80
CA LEU A 450 -7.66 8.71 -12.87
C LEU A 450 -8.05 10.01 -13.59
N LEU A 451 -8.12 11.14 -12.89
CA LEU A 451 -8.35 12.46 -13.48
C LEU A 451 -7.23 12.84 -14.45
N VAL A 452 -5.97 12.62 -14.09
CA VAL A 452 -4.82 12.84 -14.99
C VAL A 452 -4.91 11.94 -16.22
N VAL A 453 -5.21 10.66 -16.03
CA VAL A 453 -5.40 9.71 -17.14
C VAL A 453 -6.57 10.12 -18.03
N PHE A 454 -7.67 10.59 -17.44
CA PHE A 454 -8.83 11.10 -18.19
C PHE A 454 -8.45 12.31 -19.08
N VAL A 455 -7.76 13.31 -18.51
CA VAL A 455 -7.28 14.48 -19.26
C VAL A 455 -6.38 14.05 -20.42
N TYR A 456 -5.46 13.13 -20.18
CA TYR A 456 -4.58 12.56 -21.22
C TYR A 456 -5.39 11.89 -22.33
N LEU A 457 -6.30 10.95 -22.00
CA LEU A 457 -7.11 10.24 -23.00
C LEU A 457 -8.01 11.19 -23.78
N LYS A 458 -8.61 12.18 -23.12
CA LYS A 458 -9.46 13.18 -23.75
C LYS A 458 -8.69 14.02 -24.78
N LYS A 459 -7.48 14.49 -24.43
CA LYS A 459 -6.60 15.22 -25.34
C LYS A 459 -6.12 14.38 -26.54
N LYS A 460 -6.07 13.06 -26.39
CA LYS A 460 -5.75 12.12 -27.48
C LYS A 460 -7.00 11.62 -28.23
N SER A 461 -8.18 12.19 -27.96
CA SER A 461 -9.46 11.78 -28.57
C SER A 461 -9.77 10.28 -28.42
N LYS A 462 -9.30 9.67 -27.31
CA LYS A 462 -9.53 8.26 -26.99
C LYS A 462 -10.80 8.07 -26.17
N LYS A 463 -11.38 6.85 -26.21
CA LYS A 463 -12.51 6.48 -25.34
C LYS A 463 -12.06 6.56 -23.88
N SER A 464 -12.78 7.30 -23.05
CA SER A 464 -12.39 7.55 -21.64
C SER A 464 -13.48 7.21 -20.62
N MET A 465 -14.67 6.75 -21.04
CA MET A 465 -15.80 6.52 -20.12
C MET A 465 -15.50 5.49 -19.03
N PHE A 466 -14.68 4.49 -19.33
CA PHE A 466 -14.25 3.47 -18.39
C PHE A 466 -13.34 4.03 -17.27
N VAL A 467 -12.70 5.18 -17.48
CA VAL A 467 -11.93 5.92 -16.47
C VAL A 467 -12.81 6.93 -15.75
N VAL A 468 -13.77 7.56 -16.47
CA VAL A 468 -14.62 8.62 -15.92
C VAL A 468 -15.51 8.12 -14.79
N LEU A 469 -16.17 6.97 -14.96
CA LEU A 469 -17.07 6.42 -13.93
C LEU A 469 -16.33 6.10 -12.62
N PRO A 470 -15.23 5.33 -12.62
CA PRO A 470 -14.41 5.12 -11.43
C PRO A 470 -13.90 6.44 -10.83
N MET A 471 -13.40 7.35 -11.66
CA MET A 471 -12.89 8.65 -11.23
C MET A 471 -13.94 9.46 -10.47
N LEU A 472 -15.14 9.62 -11.05
CA LEU A 472 -16.24 10.36 -10.42
C LEU A 472 -16.66 9.72 -9.11
N PHE A 473 -16.81 8.38 -9.11
CA PHE A 473 -17.17 7.65 -7.90
C PHE A 473 -16.14 7.89 -6.78
N MET A 474 -14.84 7.73 -7.07
CA MET A 474 -13.77 7.92 -6.10
C MET A 474 -13.72 9.35 -5.58
N LEU A 475 -13.82 10.36 -6.45
CA LEU A 475 -13.81 11.77 -6.05
C LEU A 475 -15.01 12.12 -5.19
N ILE A 476 -16.23 11.70 -5.57
CA ILE A 476 -17.45 11.97 -4.82
C ILE A 476 -17.38 11.34 -3.43
N MET A 477 -17.06 10.05 -3.34
CA MET A 477 -16.98 9.34 -2.06
C MET A 477 -15.92 9.97 -1.14
N THR A 478 -14.76 10.32 -1.69
CA THR A 478 -13.68 10.87 -0.88
C THR A 478 -13.95 12.31 -0.43
N ILE A 479 -14.49 13.16 -1.31
CA ILE A 479 -14.87 14.54 -0.93
C ILE A 479 -15.94 14.50 0.16
N TRP A 480 -16.94 13.63 0.01
CA TRP A 480 -17.98 13.45 1.05
C TRP A 480 -17.37 12.96 2.37
N ALA A 481 -16.45 12.00 2.32
CA ALA A 481 -15.76 11.51 3.52
C ALA A 481 -14.95 12.63 4.20
N LEU A 482 -14.19 13.43 3.44
CA LEU A 482 -13.42 14.54 3.99
C LEU A 482 -14.32 15.60 4.65
N ILE A 483 -15.46 15.94 4.02
CA ILE A 483 -16.45 16.86 4.60
C ILE A 483 -16.98 16.29 5.92
N GLN A 484 -17.30 15.00 5.96
CA GLN A 484 -17.79 14.35 7.17
C GLN A 484 -16.73 14.31 8.26
N LEU A 485 -15.47 14.02 7.93
CA LEU A 485 -14.35 14.07 8.88
C LEU A 485 -14.11 15.48 9.44
N ILE A 486 -14.21 16.52 8.59
CA ILE A 486 -14.10 17.92 9.04
C ILE A 486 -15.21 18.24 10.04
N TYR A 487 -16.44 17.83 9.74
CA TYR A 487 -17.58 18.08 10.63
C TYR A 487 -17.45 17.34 11.98
N GLN A 488 -17.01 16.08 11.95
CA GLN A 488 -16.84 15.26 13.16
C GLN A 488 -15.66 15.70 14.02
N GLN A 489 -14.54 16.07 13.38
CA GLN A 489 -13.30 16.39 14.08
C GLN A 489 -13.16 17.88 14.43
N GLY A 490 -13.96 18.76 13.81
CA GLY A 490 -13.91 20.20 14.08
C GLY A 490 -12.51 20.80 13.92
N PHE A 491 -12.09 21.63 14.86
CA PHE A 491 -10.77 22.30 14.86
C PHE A 491 -9.64 21.44 15.46
N THR A 492 -9.77 20.14 15.51
CA THR A 492 -8.66 19.26 15.88
C THR A 492 -7.61 19.20 14.76
N THR A 493 -6.42 18.69 15.09
CA THR A 493 -5.35 18.44 14.08
C THR A 493 -5.87 17.64 12.89
N LEU A 494 -6.68 16.62 13.14
CA LEU A 494 -7.24 15.75 12.09
C LEU A 494 -8.26 16.49 11.21
N GLY A 495 -9.09 17.34 11.79
CA GLY A 495 -10.05 18.17 11.04
C GLY A 495 -9.34 19.21 10.15
N ILE A 496 -8.30 19.87 10.67
CA ILE A 496 -7.48 20.83 9.90
C ILE A 496 -6.78 20.14 8.72
N ILE A 497 -6.21 18.95 8.94
CA ILE A 497 -5.60 18.15 7.88
C ILE A 497 -6.64 17.79 6.81
N SER A 498 -7.82 17.33 7.23
CA SER A 498 -8.91 16.98 6.30
C SER A 498 -9.37 18.17 5.45
N ALA A 499 -9.46 19.37 6.07
CA ALA A 499 -9.80 20.60 5.35
C ALA A 499 -8.71 20.99 4.34
N PHE A 500 -7.44 20.90 4.73
CA PHE A 500 -6.32 21.14 3.82
C PHE A 500 -6.34 20.20 2.60
N LEU A 501 -6.55 18.89 2.83
CA LEU A 501 -6.65 17.89 1.76
C LEU A 501 -7.83 18.17 0.83
N LEU A 502 -8.98 18.57 1.38
CA LEU A 502 -10.16 18.93 0.59
C LEU A 502 -9.88 20.15 -0.31
N ILE A 503 -9.27 21.21 0.22
CA ILE A 503 -8.91 22.40 -0.55
C ILE A 503 -7.95 22.02 -1.68
N LEU A 504 -6.93 21.23 -1.39
CA LEU A 504 -5.94 20.77 -2.38
C LEU A 504 -6.60 19.99 -3.50
N ALA A 505 -7.52 19.08 -3.17
CA ALA A 505 -8.29 18.30 -4.13
C ALA A 505 -9.14 19.18 -5.04
N LEU A 506 -9.87 20.14 -4.46
CA LEU A 506 -10.73 21.05 -5.24
C LEU A 506 -9.91 21.90 -6.23
N ILE A 507 -8.73 22.39 -5.80
CA ILE A 507 -7.84 23.14 -6.70
C ILE A 507 -7.39 22.24 -7.86
N LEU A 508 -6.99 21.00 -7.61
CA LEU A 508 -6.57 20.06 -8.67
C LEU A 508 -7.71 19.72 -9.63
N ILE A 509 -8.93 19.55 -9.14
CA ILE A 509 -10.11 19.32 -9.97
C ILE A 509 -10.41 20.54 -10.86
N VAL A 510 -10.33 21.75 -10.30
CA VAL A 510 -10.51 23.00 -11.08
C VAL A 510 -9.43 23.15 -12.15
N GLU A 511 -8.17 22.88 -11.85
CA GLU A 511 -7.07 22.90 -12.81
C GLU A 511 -7.27 21.89 -13.94
N ALA A 512 -7.75 20.67 -13.63
CA ALA A 512 -8.09 19.68 -14.63
C ALA A 512 -9.23 20.16 -15.53
N ALA A 513 -10.30 20.70 -14.94
CA ALA A 513 -11.44 21.25 -15.69
C ALA A 513 -10.99 22.40 -16.60
N ARG A 514 -10.17 23.32 -16.10
CA ARG A 514 -9.58 24.40 -16.92
C ARG A 514 -8.80 23.84 -18.11
N SER A 515 -7.98 22.80 -17.88
CA SER A 515 -7.19 22.18 -18.94
C SER A 515 -8.04 21.53 -20.03
N ILE A 516 -9.22 21.00 -19.68
CA ILE A 516 -10.12 20.36 -20.64
C ILE A 516 -10.94 21.37 -21.43
N PHE A 517 -11.49 22.39 -20.75
CA PHE A 517 -12.49 23.29 -21.33
C PHE A 517 -11.92 24.59 -21.89
N PHE A 518 -10.78 25.07 -21.37
CA PHE A 518 -10.24 26.39 -21.69
C PHE A 518 -8.83 26.37 -22.31
N SER A 519 -8.17 25.21 -22.41
CA SER A 519 -6.89 25.11 -23.10
C SER A 519 -7.14 25.22 -24.61
N LYS A 520 -6.93 26.41 -25.19
CA LYS A 520 -6.72 26.57 -26.64
C LYS A 520 -5.53 25.69 -27.02
N ASP A 521 -5.73 24.77 -27.98
CA ASP A 521 -4.73 23.86 -28.52
C ASP A 521 -3.41 24.60 -28.82
N LYS A 522 -2.46 24.59 -27.91
CA LYS A 522 -1.06 24.59 -28.27
C LYS A 522 -0.70 23.11 -28.49
N ILE A 523 -1.04 22.61 -29.67
CA ILE A 523 -0.39 21.45 -30.25
C ILE A 523 1.10 21.77 -30.22
N LEU A 524 1.83 21.24 -29.28
CA LEU A 524 3.28 21.12 -29.36
C LEU A 524 3.58 20.10 -30.46
N THR A 525 3.51 20.56 -31.70
CA THR A 525 4.28 20.03 -32.82
C THR A 525 5.72 20.39 -32.53
N ASN A 526 6.41 19.48 -31.78
CA ASN A 526 7.86 19.35 -31.91
C ASN A 526 8.26 18.00 -31.32
N ALA A 527 8.61 17.13 -32.26
CA ALA A 527 9.53 15.99 -32.30
C ALA A 527 9.65 15.07 -31.08
#